data_8f8b9678e070210b595090e35f8cec4b
#
_entry.id   8f8b9678e070210b595090e35f8cec4b
#
_cell.length_a   1.000
_cell.length_b   1.000
_cell.length_c   1.000
_cell.angle_alpha   90.00
_cell.angle_beta   90.00
_cell.angle_gamma   90.00
#
_symmetry.space_group_name_H-M   'P 1'
#
loop_
_entity.id
_entity.type
_entity.pdbx_description
1 polymer ?
#
loop_
_entity_poly.entity_id
_entity_poly.type
_entity_poly.pdbx_seq_one_letter_code
_entity_poly.pdbx_strand_id
1 'polypeptide(L)'
;VDRFEQNEKTPVTEGICLLTVVSPRRDEGNSPTGIVGRCLARQLLAMGRRVRVMAEPDQCDDWPDTVDVVEGSITRPLECARAFEGVEAVFLAGAHPSTVQDALVLARNAAASKVVVLSSHGPEYEEAYPPETWFWLAIEKAVERSGIAWTHIRPSAVMGAVIEGTYPATGSDWPDTLRADGVVREAFLNQGHYPFIHEADLAAVVAAALTSDDYTGTVIEAVGPPLSTLSRIRSIAAALGRDIGAVDLTADESRAIWRRLDWPDGAIDVTLYALEEYGARFAELVQWTLDQRPSVHDIIGRPLRTYDDWVGENIDSFR
;
A
#
# COMPACT_ATOMS: atom_id res chain seq x y z
N VAL A 1 20.68 -45.92 -5.93
CA VAL A 1 20.09 -45.36 -7.15
C VAL A 1 19.63 -43.96 -6.81
N ASP A 2 20.54 -43.00 -7.07
CA ASP A 2 20.34 -41.59 -6.84
C ASP A 2 19.30 -41.05 -7.80
N ARG A 3 18.19 -40.49 -7.29
CA ARG A 3 17.35 -39.57 -8.01
C ARG A 3 17.79 -38.14 -7.63
N PHE A 4 18.61 -37.54 -8.44
CA PHE A 4 18.78 -36.10 -8.47
C PHE A 4 17.45 -35.48 -8.91
N GLU A 5 16.76 -34.83 -7.97
CA GLU A 5 15.69 -33.89 -8.30
C GLU A 5 16.32 -32.74 -9.08
N GLN A 6 16.09 -32.73 -10.38
CA GLN A 6 16.36 -31.56 -11.22
C GLN A 6 15.37 -30.48 -10.80
N ASN A 7 15.87 -29.49 -10.10
CA ASN A 7 15.17 -28.24 -9.87
C ASN A 7 15.00 -27.56 -11.23
N GLU A 8 13.87 -27.81 -11.91
CA GLU A 8 13.51 -27.11 -13.15
C GLU A 8 13.43 -25.61 -12.82
N LYS A 9 14.45 -24.85 -13.23
CA LYS A 9 14.39 -23.40 -13.19
C LYS A 9 13.22 -22.96 -14.04
N THR A 10 12.21 -22.36 -13.43
CA THR A 10 11.11 -21.70 -14.13
C THR A 10 11.69 -20.81 -15.22
N PRO A 11 11.28 -20.91 -16.48
CA PRO A 11 11.83 -20.08 -17.55
C PRO A 11 11.57 -18.61 -17.24
N VAL A 12 12.63 -17.79 -17.25
CA VAL A 12 12.54 -16.35 -17.10
C VAL A 12 11.77 -15.79 -18.28
N THR A 13 10.64 -15.13 -18.04
CA THR A 13 9.88 -14.43 -19.08
C THR A 13 10.65 -13.19 -19.54
N GLU A 14 10.64 -12.89 -20.85
CA GLU A 14 11.49 -11.83 -21.44
C GLU A 14 11.10 -10.41 -20.97
N GLY A 15 9.84 -10.16 -20.67
CA GLY A 15 9.33 -8.83 -20.30
C GLY A 15 9.71 -8.37 -18.89
N ILE A 16 9.88 -7.07 -18.73
CA ILE A 16 10.22 -6.43 -17.45
C ILE A 16 8.94 -5.96 -16.78
N CYS A 17 8.77 -6.29 -15.49
CA CYS A 17 7.78 -5.63 -14.61
C CYS A 17 8.45 -4.39 -14.01
N LEU A 18 7.95 -3.20 -14.34
CA LEU A 18 8.37 -1.94 -13.73
C LEU A 18 7.54 -1.67 -12.48
N LEU A 19 8.19 -1.46 -11.36
CA LEU A 19 7.59 -1.02 -10.10
C LEU A 19 7.99 0.43 -9.85
N THR A 20 7.03 1.29 -9.51
CA THR A 20 7.30 2.66 -9.12
C THR A 20 7.18 2.83 -7.62
N VAL A 21 8.16 3.50 -7.01
CA VAL A 21 8.25 3.70 -5.56
C VAL A 21 8.61 5.14 -5.27
N VAL A 22 7.85 5.77 -4.41
CA VAL A 22 8.06 7.15 -3.97
C VAL A 22 8.37 7.20 -2.48
N SER A 23 9.03 8.26 -2.06
CA SER A 23 9.26 8.56 -0.65
C SER A 23 7.94 8.75 0.09
N PRO A 24 7.85 8.37 1.37
CA PRO A 24 6.67 8.62 2.19
C PRO A 24 6.31 10.11 2.22
N ARG A 25 5.05 10.44 1.91
CA ARG A 25 4.56 11.82 1.87
C ARG A 25 3.34 11.95 2.76
N ARG A 26 3.47 12.76 3.80
CA ARG A 26 2.40 12.99 4.78
C ARG A 26 1.23 13.79 4.23
N ASP A 27 1.48 14.67 3.27
CA ASP A 27 0.49 15.54 2.64
C ASP A 27 -0.38 14.85 1.60
N GLU A 28 0.08 13.75 1.02
CA GLU A 28 -0.66 13.00 0.00
C GLU A 28 -1.35 11.74 0.53
N GLY A 29 -1.05 11.29 1.75
CA GLY A 29 -1.65 10.10 2.37
C GLY A 29 -1.40 8.80 1.58
N ASN A 30 -0.28 8.71 0.88
CA ASN A 30 0.06 7.59 0.01
C ASN A 30 0.24 6.29 0.81
N SER A 31 -0.11 5.16 0.18
CA SER A 31 0.27 3.84 0.69
C SER A 31 1.79 3.73 0.80
N PRO A 32 2.33 2.90 1.72
CA PRO A 32 3.77 2.70 1.89
C PRO A 32 4.34 1.95 0.70
N THR A 33 4.66 2.68 -0.38
CA THR A 33 5.08 2.12 -1.67
C THR A 33 6.40 1.37 -1.58
N GLY A 34 7.31 1.79 -0.71
CA GLY A 34 8.60 1.13 -0.48
C GLY A 34 8.44 -0.28 0.08
N ILE A 35 7.70 -0.44 1.17
CA ILE A 35 7.47 -1.75 1.80
C ILE A 35 6.68 -2.67 0.85
N VAL A 36 5.61 -2.18 0.25
CA VAL A 36 4.80 -2.94 -0.72
C VAL A 36 5.64 -3.34 -1.93
N GLY A 37 6.41 -2.40 -2.49
CA GLY A 37 7.27 -2.64 -3.64
C GLY A 37 8.32 -3.72 -3.38
N ARG A 38 8.97 -3.70 -2.20
CA ARG A 38 9.96 -4.74 -1.82
C ARG A 38 9.31 -6.13 -1.69
N CYS A 39 8.11 -6.21 -1.12
CA CYS A 39 7.35 -7.47 -1.06
C CYS A 39 6.98 -7.95 -2.47
N LEU A 40 6.52 -7.04 -3.33
CA LEU A 40 6.15 -7.34 -4.71
C LEU A 40 7.35 -7.82 -5.54
N ALA A 41 8.49 -7.13 -5.44
CA ALA A 41 9.70 -7.50 -6.16
C ALA A 41 10.14 -8.94 -5.81
N ARG A 42 10.19 -9.29 -4.52
CA ARG A 42 10.53 -10.66 -4.09
C ARG A 42 9.58 -11.71 -4.67
N GLN A 43 8.28 -11.43 -4.69
CA GLN A 43 7.28 -12.35 -5.22
C GLN A 43 7.39 -12.52 -6.74
N LEU A 44 7.56 -11.43 -7.49
CA LEU A 44 7.75 -11.48 -8.94
C LEU A 44 9.05 -12.21 -9.33
N LEU A 45 10.15 -11.98 -8.61
CA LEU A 45 11.41 -12.71 -8.79
C LEU A 45 11.23 -14.21 -8.53
N ALA A 46 10.48 -14.57 -7.47
CA ALA A 46 10.17 -15.99 -7.18
C ALA A 46 9.32 -16.66 -8.28
N MET A 47 8.52 -15.86 -9.03
CA MET A 47 7.76 -16.30 -10.20
C MET A 47 8.62 -16.31 -11.49
N GLY A 48 9.92 -16.00 -11.40
CA GLY A 48 10.83 -15.93 -12.55
C GLY A 48 10.64 -14.68 -13.42
N ARG A 49 10.00 -13.63 -12.90
CA ARG A 49 9.83 -12.36 -13.65
C ARG A 49 11.06 -11.48 -13.48
N ARG A 50 11.38 -10.71 -14.53
CA ARG A 50 12.39 -9.66 -14.44
C ARG A 50 11.76 -8.42 -13.80
N VAL A 51 12.44 -7.83 -12.83
CA VAL A 51 11.93 -6.69 -12.08
C VAL A 51 12.86 -5.49 -12.28
N ARG A 52 12.29 -4.36 -12.63
CA ARG A 52 12.91 -3.04 -12.55
C ARG A 52 12.13 -2.19 -11.56
N VAL A 53 12.85 -1.41 -10.76
CA VAL A 53 12.26 -0.44 -9.84
C VAL A 53 12.68 0.95 -10.26
N MET A 54 11.71 1.86 -10.40
CA MET A 54 11.95 3.29 -10.41
C MET A 54 11.68 3.79 -9.00
N ALA A 55 12.72 4.28 -8.32
CA ALA A 55 12.65 4.70 -6.93
C ALA A 55 13.23 6.09 -6.72
N GLU A 56 12.64 6.87 -5.82
CA GLU A 56 13.23 8.10 -5.35
C GLU A 56 14.52 7.82 -4.55
N PRO A 57 15.48 8.77 -4.44
CA PRO A 57 16.84 8.51 -3.94
C PRO A 57 16.89 7.79 -2.59
N ASP A 58 16.01 8.15 -1.65
CA ASP A 58 15.90 7.53 -0.32
C ASP A 58 15.23 6.15 -0.32
N GLN A 59 14.72 5.69 -1.47
CA GLN A 59 14.09 4.40 -1.68
C GLN A 59 14.93 3.46 -2.58
N CYS A 60 16.15 3.85 -2.96
CA CYS A 60 16.99 3.05 -3.87
C CYS A 60 17.69 1.88 -3.19
N ASP A 61 17.78 1.87 -1.87
CA ASP A 61 18.48 0.83 -1.10
C ASP A 61 17.56 -0.35 -0.74
N ASP A 62 18.19 -1.45 -0.27
CA ASP A 62 17.53 -2.66 0.25
C ASP A 62 16.72 -3.46 -0.79
N TRP A 63 17.05 -3.36 -2.07
CA TRP A 63 16.50 -4.22 -3.12
C TRP A 63 17.34 -5.50 -3.31
N PRO A 64 16.74 -6.63 -3.72
CA PRO A 64 17.50 -7.81 -4.12
C PRO A 64 18.49 -7.50 -5.26
N ASP A 65 19.68 -8.08 -5.23
CA ASP A 65 20.76 -7.84 -6.22
C ASP A 65 20.33 -8.04 -7.68
N THR A 66 19.29 -8.83 -7.92
CA THR A 66 18.75 -9.11 -9.26
C THR A 66 17.75 -8.08 -9.76
N VAL A 67 17.40 -7.10 -8.95
CA VAL A 67 16.50 -5.99 -9.32
C VAL A 67 17.31 -4.91 -10.01
N ASP A 68 16.82 -4.46 -11.18
CA ASP A 68 17.34 -3.30 -11.89
C ASP A 68 16.75 -2.02 -11.27
N VAL A 69 17.55 -1.30 -10.46
CA VAL A 69 17.11 -0.08 -9.79
C VAL A 69 17.48 1.14 -10.64
N VAL A 70 16.47 1.95 -10.97
CA VAL A 70 16.60 3.22 -11.66
C VAL A 70 16.19 4.33 -10.72
N GLU A 71 17.14 5.18 -10.33
CA GLU A 71 16.83 6.38 -9.55
C GLU A 71 15.96 7.32 -10.35
N GLY A 72 14.84 7.76 -9.74
CA GLY A 72 13.89 8.68 -10.35
C GLY A 72 12.55 8.69 -9.65
N SER A 73 11.65 9.58 -10.09
CA SER A 73 10.31 9.72 -9.51
C SER A 73 9.23 9.58 -10.57
N ILE A 74 8.20 8.80 -10.24
CA ILE A 74 7.00 8.67 -11.09
C ILE A 74 6.20 9.99 -11.16
N THR A 75 6.42 10.92 -10.25
CA THR A 75 5.84 12.27 -10.33
C THR A 75 6.54 13.17 -11.35
N ARG A 76 7.71 12.74 -11.87
CA ARG A 76 8.47 13.40 -12.96
C ARG A 76 8.92 12.35 -13.99
N PRO A 77 7.99 11.62 -14.62
CA PRO A 77 8.32 10.43 -15.40
C PRO A 77 9.18 10.73 -16.64
N LEU A 78 9.05 11.92 -17.23
CA LEU A 78 9.84 12.32 -18.40
C LEU A 78 11.34 12.45 -18.11
N GLU A 79 11.73 12.75 -16.87
CA GLU A 79 13.13 12.79 -16.44
C GLU A 79 13.74 11.37 -16.34
N CYS A 80 12.87 10.34 -16.25
CA CYS A 80 13.24 8.95 -16.01
C CYS A 80 12.76 8.01 -17.12
N ALA A 81 12.59 8.50 -18.36
CA ALA A 81 12.02 7.74 -19.48
C ALA A 81 12.71 6.38 -19.73
N ARG A 82 14.02 6.27 -19.46
CA ARG A 82 14.79 5.01 -19.57
C ARG A 82 14.24 3.89 -18.68
N ALA A 83 13.56 4.22 -17.59
CA ALA A 83 12.98 3.20 -16.71
C ALA A 83 11.89 2.39 -17.42
N PHE A 84 11.26 2.94 -18.45
CA PHE A 84 10.22 2.27 -19.24
C PHE A 84 10.76 1.41 -20.38
N GLU A 85 12.06 1.43 -20.69
CA GLU A 85 12.63 0.66 -21.79
C GLU A 85 12.48 -0.86 -21.57
N GLY A 86 11.82 -1.55 -22.52
CA GLY A 86 11.59 -3.00 -22.48
C GLY A 86 10.58 -3.45 -21.42
N VAL A 87 9.77 -2.53 -20.90
CA VAL A 87 8.74 -2.83 -19.90
C VAL A 87 7.53 -3.50 -20.55
N GLU A 88 7.11 -4.63 -19.99
CA GLU A 88 5.91 -5.38 -20.37
C GLU A 88 4.71 -5.00 -19.51
N ALA A 89 4.92 -4.79 -18.20
CA ALA A 89 3.86 -4.45 -17.26
C ALA A 89 4.36 -3.41 -16.24
N VAL A 90 3.46 -2.54 -15.81
CA VAL A 90 3.76 -1.45 -14.86
C VAL A 90 2.92 -1.60 -13.60
N PHE A 91 3.56 -1.66 -12.44
CA PHE A 91 2.93 -1.35 -11.15
C PHE A 91 3.08 0.14 -10.91
N LEU A 92 1.98 0.88 -11.09
CA LEU A 92 1.94 2.33 -10.98
C LEU A 92 1.51 2.72 -9.56
N ALA A 93 2.48 3.04 -8.71
CA ALA A 93 2.28 3.49 -7.34
C ALA A 93 2.91 4.87 -7.12
N GLY A 94 2.25 5.75 -6.37
CA GLY A 94 2.72 7.10 -6.09
C GLY A 94 2.66 8.06 -7.30
N ALA A 95 1.84 7.77 -8.31
CA ALA A 95 1.60 8.68 -9.42
C ALA A 95 0.85 9.93 -8.97
N HIS A 96 1.01 11.02 -9.72
CA HIS A 96 0.30 12.27 -9.46
C HIS A 96 -0.62 12.63 -10.65
N PRO A 97 -1.84 13.18 -10.40
CA PRO A 97 -2.79 13.51 -11.47
C PRO A 97 -2.22 14.39 -12.59
N SER A 98 -1.34 15.33 -12.26
CA SER A 98 -0.76 16.26 -13.24
C SER A 98 0.27 15.61 -14.17
N THR A 99 0.84 14.46 -13.82
CA THR A 99 1.95 13.82 -14.57
C THR A 99 1.67 12.38 -14.97
N VAL A 100 0.57 11.79 -14.52
CA VAL A 100 0.22 10.40 -14.85
C VAL A 100 0.09 10.17 -16.35
N GLN A 101 -0.37 11.16 -17.13
CA GLN A 101 -0.46 11.05 -18.59
C GLN A 101 0.90 10.86 -19.25
N ASP A 102 1.93 11.53 -18.75
CA ASP A 102 3.31 11.36 -19.25
C ASP A 102 3.82 9.95 -18.99
N ALA A 103 3.57 9.40 -17.79
CA ALA A 103 3.90 8.02 -17.47
C ALA A 103 3.20 7.01 -18.39
N LEU A 104 1.90 7.23 -18.68
CA LEU A 104 1.12 6.38 -19.57
C LEU A 104 1.59 6.48 -21.04
N VAL A 105 2.04 7.64 -21.49
CA VAL A 105 2.67 7.80 -22.81
C VAL A 105 3.96 6.99 -22.89
N LEU A 106 4.81 7.05 -21.86
CA LEU A 106 6.05 6.26 -21.81
C LEU A 106 5.75 4.76 -21.78
N ALA A 107 4.78 4.30 -20.99
CA ALA A 107 4.35 2.91 -20.95
C ALA A 107 3.85 2.41 -22.33
N ARG A 108 3.03 3.21 -23.03
CA ARG A 108 2.59 2.87 -24.40
C ARG A 108 3.74 2.82 -25.40
N ASN A 109 4.68 3.76 -25.34
CA ASN A 109 5.84 3.79 -26.22
C ASN A 109 6.75 2.57 -25.99
N ALA A 110 6.79 2.06 -24.76
CA ALA A 110 7.46 0.80 -24.41
C ALA A 110 6.67 -0.45 -24.85
N ALA A 111 5.47 -0.28 -25.39
CA ALA A 111 4.50 -1.35 -25.70
C ALA A 111 4.10 -2.17 -24.46
N ALA A 112 4.03 -1.53 -23.29
CA ALA A 112 3.53 -2.17 -22.08
C ALA A 112 2.11 -2.68 -22.31
N SER A 113 1.89 -3.96 -22.02
CA SER A 113 0.61 -4.63 -22.21
C SER A 113 -0.37 -4.33 -21.07
N LYS A 114 0.15 -3.95 -19.88
CA LYS A 114 -0.67 -3.83 -18.67
C LYS A 114 -0.16 -2.76 -17.71
N VAL A 115 -1.09 -2.07 -17.04
CA VAL A 115 -0.84 -1.16 -15.92
C VAL A 115 -1.70 -1.59 -14.73
N VAL A 116 -1.08 -1.89 -13.60
CA VAL A 116 -1.75 -2.14 -12.32
C VAL A 116 -1.52 -0.92 -11.43
N VAL A 117 -2.58 -0.24 -11.06
CA VAL A 117 -2.52 0.99 -10.25
C VAL A 117 -2.67 0.65 -8.79
N LEU A 118 -1.77 1.14 -7.95
CA LEU A 118 -2.03 1.24 -6.52
C LEU A 118 -2.80 2.54 -6.29
N SER A 119 -4.09 2.41 -6.16
CA SER A 119 -5.03 3.49 -5.88
C SER A 119 -5.26 3.64 -4.38
N SER A 120 -6.36 4.19 -3.98
CA SER A 120 -6.81 4.32 -2.61
C SER A 120 -8.19 3.69 -2.43
N HIS A 121 -8.60 3.46 -1.19
CA HIS A 121 -9.96 3.09 -0.88
C HIS A 121 -10.90 4.28 -1.09
N GLY A 122 -12.01 4.07 -1.79
CA GLY A 122 -13.08 5.06 -1.96
C GLY A 122 -12.83 6.23 -2.94
N PRO A 123 -12.08 6.09 -4.05
CA PRO A 123 -11.92 7.20 -5.01
C PRO A 123 -13.25 7.71 -5.56
N GLU A 124 -14.29 6.88 -5.60
CA GLU A 124 -15.64 7.26 -6.04
C GLU A 124 -16.26 8.37 -5.20
N TYR A 125 -15.83 8.57 -3.96
CA TYR A 125 -16.28 9.72 -3.16
C TYR A 125 -15.82 11.06 -3.72
N GLU A 126 -14.73 11.05 -4.51
CA GLU A 126 -14.26 12.25 -5.20
C GLU A 126 -15.26 12.75 -6.26
N GLU A 127 -16.15 11.88 -6.78
CA GLU A 127 -17.19 12.27 -7.74
C GLU A 127 -18.17 13.33 -7.19
N ALA A 128 -18.28 13.45 -5.88
CA ALA A 128 -19.08 14.51 -5.24
C ALA A 128 -18.45 15.91 -5.36
N TYR A 129 -17.21 16.01 -5.81
CA TYR A 129 -16.42 17.23 -5.90
C TYR A 129 -16.07 17.57 -7.36
N PRO A 130 -15.69 18.82 -7.67
CA PRO A 130 -15.28 19.20 -9.01
C PRO A 130 -14.08 18.36 -9.52
N PRO A 131 -14.10 17.92 -10.80
CA PRO A 131 -13.06 17.03 -11.36
C PRO A 131 -11.62 17.55 -11.24
N GLU A 132 -11.43 18.86 -11.18
CA GLU A 132 -10.12 19.49 -10.96
C GLU A 132 -9.53 19.27 -9.57
N THR A 133 -10.33 18.79 -8.62
CA THR A 133 -9.90 18.46 -7.26
C THR A 133 -9.68 16.96 -7.05
N TRP A 134 -9.98 16.14 -8.05
CA TRP A 134 -9.80 14.70 -7.96
C TRP A 134 -8.32 14.33 -7.92
N PHE A 135 -7.97 13.40 -7.05
CA PHE A 135 -6.62 12.85 -6.98
C PHE A 135 -6.62 11.38 -7.46
N TRP A 136 -7.16 10.48 -6.67
CA TRP A 136 -7.15 9.05 -7.00
C TRP A 136 -8.05 8.72 -8.19
N LEU A 137 -9.22 9.28 -8.22
CA LEU A 137 -10.15 9.10 -9.33
C LEU A 137 -9.58 9.67 -10.64
N ALA A 138 -8.87 10.79 -10.59
CA ALA A 138 -8.22 11.35 -11.78
C ALA A 138 -7.16 10.41 -12.35
N ILE A 139 -6.36 9.74 -11.49
CA ILE A 139 -5.37 8.75 -11.89
C ILE A 139 -6.07 7.53 -12.52
N GLU A 140 -7.08 6.96 -11.86
CA GLU A 140 -7.83 5.83 -12.38
C GLU A 140 -8.43 6.14 -13.75
N LYS A 141 -9.12 7.28 -13.89
CA LYS A 141 -9.72 7.71 -15.17
C LYS A 141 -8.69 7.97 -16.26
N ALA A 142 -7.50 8.44 -15.92
CA ALA A 142 -6.41 8.60 -16.89
C ALA A 142 -5.94 7.24 -17.42
N VAL A 143 -5.77 6.26 -16.52
CA VAL A 143 -5.35 4.90 -16.87
C VAL A 143 -6.41 4.19 -17.71
N GLU A 144 -7.69 4.24 -17.34
CA GLU A 144 -8.81 3.68 -18.12
C GLU A 144 -8.84 4.20 -19.58
N ARG A 145 -8.52 5.49 -19.77
CA ARG A 145 -8.48 6.13 -21.09
C ARG A 145 -7.18 5.91 -21.86
N SER A 146 -6.17 5.31 -21.26
CA SER A 146 -4.85 5.16 -21.87
C SER A 146 -4.82 4.18 -23.04
N GLY A 147 -5.78 3.26 -23.13
CA GLY A 147 -5.81 2.16 -24.10
C GLY A 147 -4.89 0.99 -23.72
N ILE A 148 -4.21 1.03 -22.57
CA ILE A 148 -3.45 -0.10 -22.01
C ILE A 148 -4.41 -0.93 -21.15
N ALA A 149 -4.27 -2.25 -21.10
CA ALA A 149 -5.02 -3.08 -20.18
C ALA A 149 -4.69 -2.67 -18.73
N TRP A 150 -5.72 -2.60 -17.89
CA TRP A 150 -5.55 -2.04 -16.55
C TRP A 150 -6.23 -2.86 -15.47
N THR A 151 -5.74 -2.70 -14.24
CA THR A 151 -6.39 -3.14 -13.00
C THR A 151 -6.16 -2.09 -11.93
N HIS A 152 -7.20 -1.69 -11.20
CA HIS A 152 -7.07 -0.80 -10.05
C HIS A 152 -7.08 -1.61 -8.77
N ILE A 153 -6.07 -1.42 -7.93
CA ILE A 153 -5.99 -2.02 -6.59
C ILE A 153 -6.26 -0.91 -5.58
N ARG A 154 -7.34 -1.05 -4.83
CA ARG A 154 -7.77 -0.11 -3.79
C ARG A 154 -7.53 -0.75 -2.42
N PRO A 155 -6.40 -0.47 -1.78
CA PRO A 155 -6.06 -1.11 -0.51
C PRO A 155 -6.81 -0.46 0.65
N SER A 156 -7.11 -1.26 1.68
CA SER A 156 -7.30 -0.72 3.03
C SER A 156 -5.96 -0.24 3.61
N ALA A 157 -5.94 0.30 4.83
CA ALA A 157 -4.70 0.71 5.46
C ALA A 157 -3.68 -0.44 5.47
N VAL A 158 -2.46 -0.15 5.03
CA VAL A 158 -1.37 -1.14 5.00
C VAL A 158 -0.71 -1.19 6.37
N MET A 159 -0.49 -2.38 6.92
CA MET A 159 0.08 -2.54 8.28
C MET A 159 1.44 -1.86 8.39
N GLY A 160 2.29 -1.96 7.37
CA GLY A 160 3.61 -1.34 7.33
C GLY A 160 3.63 0.19 7.32
N ALA A 161 2.49 0.85 7.11
CA ALA A 161 2.40 2.31 7.15
C ALA A 161 2.73 2.91 8.53
N VAL A 162 2.61 2.13 9.60
CA VAL A 162 3.05 2.53 10.95
C VAL A 162 4.57 2.77 11.01
N ILE A 163 5.35 2.05 10.20
CA ILE A 163 6.81 2.16 10.16
C ILE A 163 7.24 3.26 9.20
N GLU A 164 6.63 3.34 8.01
CA GLU A 164 6.96 4.38 7.01
C GLU A 164 6.35 5.76 7.34
N GLY A 165 5.39 5.83 8.27
CA GLY A 165 4.85 7.12 8.72
C GLY A 165 4.01 7.86 7.68
N THR A 166 3.24 7.13 6.88
CA THR A 166 2.49 7.70 5.74
C THR A 166 1.09 8.21 6.09
N TYR A 167 0.54 7.82 7.23
CA TYR A 167 -0.84 8.19 7.60
C TYR A 167 -1.06 8.16 9.12
N PRO A 168 -1.67 9.19 9.76
CA PRO A 168 -1.81 9.25 11.22
C PRO A 168 -2.60 8.08 11.81
N ALA A 169 -3.72 7.68 11.18
CA ALA A 169 -4.59 6.59 11.66
C ALA A 169 -3.90 5.23 11.76
N THR A 170 -2.74 5.05 11.13
CA THR A 170 -2.00 3.80 11.20
C THR A 170 -1.18 3.64 12.48
N GLY A 171 -1.07 4.70 13.30
CA GLY A 171 -0.24 4.73 14.49
C GLY A 171 1.24 5.03 14.17
N SER A 172 1.49 5.92 13.22
CA SER A 172 2.84 6.26 12.76
C SER A 172 3.75 6.83 13.84
N ASP A 173 3.22 7.36 14.94
CA ASP A 173 3.96 7.84 16.10
C ASP A 173 4.14 6.76 17.19
N TRP A 174 3.51 5.59 17.07
CA TRP A 174 3.57 4.55 18.10
C TRP A 174 4.99 4.01 18.34
N PRO A 175 5.83 3.76 17.32
CA PRO A 175 7.19 3.33 17.57
C PRO A 175 7.96 4.27 18.49
N ASP A 176 7.82 5.58 18.30
CA ASP A 176 8.51 6.60 19.09
C ASP A 176 7.92 6.74 20.49
N THR A 177 6.59 6.79 20.62
CA THR A 177 5.92 6.91 21.92
C THR A 177 6.14 5.66 22.79
N LEU A 178 6.14 4.48 22.19
CA LEU A 178 6.41 3.23 22.92
C LEU A 178 7.85 3.13 23.43
N ARG A 179 8.82 3.66 22.68
CA ARG A 179 10.21 3.77 23.15
C ARG A 179 10.38 4.84 24.22
N ALA A 180 9.65 5.95 24.12
CA ALA A 180 9.78 7.08 25.02
C ALA A 180 9.18 6.83 26.41
N ASP A 181 7.93 6.39 26.47
CA ASP A 181 7.19 6.24 27.72
C ASP A 181 6.27 5.00 27.81
N GLY A 182 6.21 4.20 26.75
CA GLY A 182 5.41 2.98 26.72
C GLY A 182 3.89 3.22 26.63
N VAL A 183 3.45 4.38 26.12
CA VAL A 183 2.05 4.77 26.08
C VAL A 183 1.61 5.16 24.68
N VAL A 184 0.55 4.53 24.19
CA VAL A 184 -0.16 4.95 22.97
C VAL A 184 -1.26 5.95 23.33
N ARG A 185 -1.33 7.04 22.60
CA ARG A 185 -2.31 8.11 22.76
C ARG A 185 -3.03 8.34 21.45
N GLU A 186 -4.31 8.03 21.37
CA GLU A 186 -5.08 8.15 20.13
C GLU A 186 -6.55 8.44 20.39
N ALA A 187 -7.23 9.13 19.46
CA ALA A 187 -8.66 9.35 19.52
C ALA A 187 -9.44 8.06 19.21
N PHE A 188 -10.63 7.96 19.76
CA PHE A 188 -11.56 6.84 19.52
C PHE A 188 -10.97 5.47 19.86
N LEU A 189 -10.09 5.40 20.86
CA LEU A 189 -9.36 4.20 21.25
C LEU A 189 -10.25 2.96 21.41
N ASN A 190 -11.44 3.14 21.99
CA ASN A 190 -12.41 2.06 22.24
C ASN A 190 -13.38 1.82 21.09
N GLN A 191 -13.56 2.79 20.21
CA GLN A 191 -14.58 2.77 19.14
C GLN A 191 -13.94 2.71 17.75
N GLY A 192 -12.71 3.20 17.62
CA GLY A 192 -11.99 3.25 16.36
C GLY A 192 -11.70 1.84 15.84
N HIS A 193 -12.29 1.51 14.70
CA HIS A 193 -11.99 0.32 13.93
C HIS A 193 -11.55 0.76 12.54
N TYR A 194 -10.52 0.11 12.01
CA TYR A 194 -10.04 0.39 10.66
C TYR A 194 -9.63 -0.92 9.99
N PRO A 195 -9.91 -1.12 8.70
CA PRO A 195 -9.44 -2.29 7.99
C PRO A 195 -7.95 -2.20 7.69
N PHE A 196 -7.20 -3.27 7.95
CA PHE A 196 -5.77 -3.34 7.71
C PHE A 196 -5.42 -4.55 6.85
N ILE A 197 -4.57 -4.33 5.85
CA ILE A 197 -3.99 -5.40 5.03
C ILE A 197 -2.48 -5.49 5.25
N HIS A 198 -1.97 -6.71 5.33
CA HIS A 198 -0.54 -6.94 5.35
C HIS A 198 0.07 -6.62 3.99
N GLU A 199 1.19 -5.89 3.95
CA GLU A 199 1.87 -5.50 2.71
C GLU A 199 2.25 -6.66 1.80
N ALA A 200 2.58 -7.82 2.36
CA ALA A 200 2.89 -9.02 1.57
C ALA A 200 1.64 -9.65 0.93
N ASP A 201 0.46 -9.48 1.52
CA ASP A 201 -0.81 -9.93 0.94
C ASP A 201 -1.29 -8.96 -0.13
N LEU A 202 -1.16 -7.66 0.10
CA LEU A 202 -1.38 -6.64 -0.93
C LEU A 202 -0.45 -6.86 -2.14
N ALA A 203 0.83 -7.10 -1.90
CA ALA A 203 1.79 -7.41 -2.96
C ALA A 203 1.41 -8.68 -3.73
N ALA A 204 0.84 -9.69 -3.07
CA ALA A 204 0.38 -10.91 -3.74
C ALA A 204 -0.81 -10.64 -4.67
N VAL A 205 -1.74 -9.78 -4.27
CA VAL A 205 -2.85 -9.33 -5.13
C VAL A 205 -2.31 -8.58 -6.34
N VAL A 206 -1.37 -7.65 -6.14
CA VAL A 206 -0.72 -6.90 -7.23
C VAL A 206 0.03 -7.85 -8.16
N ALA A 207 0.79 -8.82 -7.64
CA ALA A 207 1.51 -9.81 -8.44
C ALA A 207 0.56 -10.64 -9.31
N ALA A 208 -0.58 -11.08 -8.77
CA ALA A 208 -1.61 -11.79 -9.52
C ALA A 208 -2.16 -10.91 -10.66
N ALA A 209 -2.48 -9.63 -10.39
CA ALA A 209 -2.97 -8.69 -11.39
C ALA A 209 -1.93 -8.39 -12.49
N LEU A 210 -0.62 -8.31 -12.15
CA LEU A 210 0.44 -8.10 -13.12
C LEU A 210 0.70 -9.32 -14.02
N THR A 211 0.46 -10.55 -13.51
CA THR A 211 0.87 -11.79 -14.18
C THR A 211 -0.28 -12.59 -14.78
N SER A 212 -1.55 -12.22 -14.49
CA SER A 212 -2.75 -12.84 -15.09
C SER A 212 -3.59 -11.78 -15.80
N ASP A 213 -4.35 -12.21 -16.82
CA ASP A 213 -5.34 -11.39 -17.52
C ASP A 213 -6.73 -11.45 -16.87
N ASP A 214 -6.92 -12.31 -15.88
CA ASP A 214 -8.19 -12.53 -15.20
C ASP A 214 -8.75 -11.26 -14.51
N TYR A 215 -7.86 -10.31 -14.21
CA TYR A 215 -8.19 -9.07 -13.51
C TYR A 215 -8.20 -7.84 -14.41
N THR A 216 -8.09 -8.03 -15.73
CA THR A 216 -8.09 -6.92 -16.68
C THR A 216 -9.42 -6.19 -16.69
N GLY A 217 -9.38 -4.86 -16.59
CA GLY A 217 -10.55 -4.00 -16.57
C GLY A 217 -11.36 -4.08 -15.26
N THR A 218 -10.73 -4.52 -14.17
CA THR A 218 -11.39 -4.67 -12.86
C THR A 218 -10.81 -3.76 -11.79
N VAL A 219 -11.65 -3.43 -10.83
CA VAL A 219 -11.26 -2.82 -9.56
C VAL A 219 -11.23 -3.93 -8.51
N ILE A 220 -10.14 -4.02 -7.77
CA ILE A 220 -9.97 -4.96 -6.67
C ILE A 220 -9.86 -4.17 -5.37
N GLU A 221 -10.86 -4.30 -4.50
CA GLU A 221 -10.81 -3.78 -3.13
C GLU A 221 -9.95 -4.74 -2.29
N ALA A 222 -8.67 -4.38 -2.16
CA ALA A 222 -7.69 -5.19 -1.42
C ALA A 222 -7.78 -4.89 0.09
N VAL A 223 -8.80 -5.44 0.72
CA VAL A 223 -9.21 -5.10 2.09
C VAL A 223 -8.87 -6.24 3.05
N GLY A 224 -8.23 -5.89 4.15
CA GLY A 224 -8.05 -6.79 5.28
C GLY A 224 -9.18 -6.67 6.31
N PRO A 225 -9.16 -7.48 7.37
CA PRO A 225 -10.17 -7.41 8.42
C PRO A 225 -10.09 -6.10 9.20
N PRO A 226 -11.24 -5.52 9.63
CA PRO A 226 -11.24 -4.38 10.51
C PRO A 226 -10.65 -4.73 11.88
N LEU A 227 -9.74 -3.88 12.38
CA LEU A 227 -9.07 -4.03 13.67
C LEU A 227 -9.33 -2.82 14.54
N SER A 228 -9.61 -3.05 15.82
CA SER A 228 -9.66 -1.94 16.78
C SER A 228 -8.27 -1.48 17.17
N THR A 229 -8.14 -0.20 17.51
CA THR A 229 -6.88 0.36 18.03
C THR A 229 -6.39 -0.43 19.25
N LEU A 230 -7.30 -0.79 20.16
CA LEU A 230 -6.96 -1.62 21.32
C LEU A 230 -6.48 -3.03 20.97
N SER A 231 -7.03 -3.66 19.93
CA SER A 231 -6.54 -4.99 19.50
C SER A 231 -5.12 -4.89 18.96
N ARG A 232 -4.80 -3.86 18.18
CA ARG A 232 -3.43 -3.61 17.68
C ARG A 232 -2.43 -3.38 18.82
N ILE A 233 -2.80 -2.55 19.81
CA ILE A 233 -1.96 -2.32 21.01
C ILE A 233 -1.71 -3.63 21.76
N ARG A 234 -2.73 -4.48 21.93
CA ARG A 234 -2.58 -5.79 22.61
C ARG A 234 -1.64 -6.73 21.87
N SER A 235 -1.71 -6.77 20.54
CA SER A 235 -0.79 -7.56 19.73
C SER A 235 0.67 -7.13 19.95
N ILE A 236 0.93 -5.82 19.95
CA ILE A 236 2.27 -5.27 20.19
C ILE A 236 2.72 -5.55 21.63
N ALA A 237 1.84 -5.36 22.63
CA ALA A 237 2.15 -5.64 24.04
C ALA A 237 2.53 -7.11 24.26
N ALA A 238 1.75 -8.02 23.66
CA ALA A 238 2.03 -9.46 23.74
C ALA A 238 3.38 -9.82 23.13
N ALA A 239 3.72 -9.27 21.97
CA ALA A 239 4.99 -9.53 21.30
C ALA A 239 6.20 -8.90 22.04
N LEU A 240 6.02 -7.73 22.67
CA LEU A 240 7.04 -7.09 23.51
C LEU A 240 7.19 -7.77 24.89
N GLY A 241 6.21 -8.59 25.30
CA GLY A 241 6.20 -9.21 26.62
C GLY A 241 6.05 -8.20 27.77
N ARG A 242 5.44 -7.04 27.51
CA ARG A 242 5.21 -5.99 28.50
C ARG A 242 3.87 -5.28 28.28
N ASP A 243 3.33 -4.69 29.34
CA ASP A 243 2.14 -3.85 29.23
C ASP A 243 2.43 -2.56 28.48
N ILE A 244 1.46 -2.11 27.72
CA ILE A 244 1.46 -0.83 27.01
C ILE A 244 0.31 0.00 27.58
N GLY A 245 0.62 1.22 28.01
CA GLY A 245 -0.39 2.20 28.40
C GLY A 245 -1.20 2.65 27.18
N ALA A 246 -2.50 2.88 27.39
CA ALA A 246 -3.39 3.37 26.34
C ALA A 246 -4.22 4.52 26.88
N VAL A 247 -4.20 5.67 26.21
CA VAL A 247 -4.91 6.87 26.60
C VAL A 247 -5.86 7.27 25.47
N ASP A 248 -7.16 7.29 25.76
CA ASP A 248 -8.19 7.74 24.85
C ASP A 248 -8.21 9.28 24.84
N LEU A 249 -7.93 9.83 23.68
CA LEU A 249 -7.90 11.27 23.45
C LEU A 249 -9.22 11.75 22.83
N THR A 250 -9.54 12.99 23.06
CA THR A 250 -10.53 13.70 22.25
C THR A 250 -9.96 13.95 20.83
N ALA A 251 -10.85 14.17 19.86
CA ALA A 251 -10.44 14.55 18.51
C ALA A 251 -9.57 15.83 18.51
N ASP A 252 -9.88 16.82 19.37
CA ASP A 252 -9.09 18.06 19.47
C ASP A 252 -7.69 17.82 20.05
N GLU A 253 -7.57 16.95 21.06
CA GLU A 253 -6.26 16.58 21.62
C GLU A 253 -5.40 15.82 20.57
N SER A 254 -5.98 14.88 19.85
CA SER A 254 -5.29 14.18 18.75
C SER A 254 -4.86 15.13 17.65
N ARG A 255 -5.73 16.06 17.24
CA ARG A 255 -5.42 17.13 16.30
C ARG A 255 -4.22 17.95 16.75
N ALA A 256 -4.19 18.36 18.02
CA ALA A 256 -3.09 19.13 18.58
C ALA A 256 -1.77 18.35 18.60
N ILE A 257 -1.80 17.04 18.85
CA ILE A 257 -0.61 16.17 18.82
C ILE A 257 -0.12 16.04 17.39
N TRP A 258 -0.97 15.65 16.45
CA TRP A 258 -0.57 15.41 15.06
C TRP A 258 -0.07 16.67 14.36
N ARG A 259 -0.62 17.86 14.67
CA ARG A 259 -0.06 19.14 14.21
C ARG A 259 1.37 19.37 14.72
N ARG A 260 1.68 18.99 15.97
CA ARG A 260 3.08 19.07 16.48
C ARG A 260 4.04 18.08 15.83
N LEU A 261 3.51 17.01 15.25
CA LEU A 261 4.24 16.03 14.45
C LEU A 261 4.28 16.40 12.95
N ASP A 262 3.91 17.64 12.63
CA ASP A 262 3.89 18.20 11.26
C ASP A 262 2.97 17.45 10.27
N TRP A 263 1.87 16.85 10.80
CA TRP A 263 0.82 16.33 9.92
C TRP A 263 -0.03 17.47 9.36
N PRO A 264 -0.32 17.48 8.03
CA PRO A 264 -1.20 18.46 7.42
C PRO A 264 -2.64 18.38 7.97
N ASP A 265 -3.31 19.52 8.10
CA ASP A 265 -4.69 19.58 8.60
C ASP A 265 -5.65 18.70 7.79
N GLY A 266 -5.48 18.65 6.45
CA GLY A 266 -6.30 17.78 5.61
C GLY A 266 -6.15 16.30 5.93
N ALA A 267 -4.92 15.80 6.16
CA ALA A 267 -4.69 14.42 6.57
C ALA A 267 -5.27 14.13 7.97
N ILE A 268 -5.17 15.10 8.89
CA ILE A 268 -5.73 15.00 10.23
C ILE A 268 -7.27 14.92 10.17
N ASP A 269 -7.92 15.80 9.41
CA ASP A 269 -9.37 15.85 9.28
C ASP A 269 -9.94 14.56 8.67
N VAL A 270 -9.32 14.06 7.60
CA VAL A 270 -9.72 12.79 6.99
C VAL A 270 -9.53 11.63 7.96
N THR A 271 -8.42 11.62 8.71
CA THR A 271 -8.16 10.57 9.72
C THR A 271 -9.20 10.55 10.82
N LEU A 272 -9.50 11.71 11.43
CA LEU A 272 -10.48 11.80 12.50
C LEU A 272 -11.87 11.41 12.00
N TYR A 273 -12.26 11.90 10.83
CA TYR A 273 -13.52 11.52 10.19
C TYR A 273 -13.60 10.00 9.96
N ALA A 274 -12.56 9.40 9.40
CA ALA A 274 -12.53 7.98 9.10
C ALA A 274 -12.61 7.11 10.38
N LEU A 275 -11.90 7.48 11.44
CA LEU A 275 -11.94 6.75 12.71
C LEU A 275 -13.34 6.82 13.36
N GLU A 276 -13.99 7.99 13.31
CA GLU A 276 -15.34 8.19 13.83
C GLU A 276 -16.38 7.40 13.01
N GLU A 277 -16.37 7.53 11.67
CA GLU A 277 -17.30 6.84 10.75
C GLU A 277 -17.16 5.33 10.82
N TYR A 278 -15.94 4.80 10.75
CA TYR A 278 -15.72 3.36 10.81
C TYR A 278 -16.08 2.78 12.18
N GLY A 279 -15.88 3.56 13.27
CA GLY A 279 -16.34 3.16 14.60
C GLY A 279 -17.86 3.09 14.68
N ALA A 280 -18.55 4.10 14.17
CA ALA A 280 -20.01 4.18 14.16
C ALA A 280 -20.67 3.11 13.29
N ARG A 281 -20.04 2.74 12.16
CA ARG A 281 -20.56 1.81 11.15
C ARG A 281 -19.85 0.47 11.12
N PHE A 282 -19.28 0.05 12.23
CA PHE A 282 -18.44 -1.17 12.29
C PHE A 282 -19.09 -2.41 11.69
N ALA A 283 -20.37 -2.68 12.00
CA ALA A 283 -21.06 -3.86 11.47
C ALA A 283 -21.24 -3.81 9.94
N GLU A 284 -21.52 -2.63 9.38
CA GLU A 284 -21.61 -2.42 7.95
C GLU A 284 -20.24 -2.59 7.27
N LEU A 285 -19.17 -2.08 7.89
CA LEU A 285 -17.82 -2.22 7.38
C LEU A 285 -17.38 -3.68 7.34
N VAL A 286 -17.68 -4.46 8.38
CA VAL A 286 -17.40 -5.92 8.40
C VAL A 286 -18.16 -6.59 7.26
N GLN A 287 -19.45 -6.31 7.08
CA GLN A 287 -20.24 -6.90 6.02
C GLN A 287 -19.72 -6.50 4.64
N TRP A 288 -19.42 -5.21 4.45
CA TRP A 288 -18.83 -4.73 3.20
C TRP A 288 -17.51 -5.44 2.88
N THR A 289 -16.62 -5.63 3.87
CA THR A 289 -15.37 -6.38 3.68
C THR A 289 -15.61 -7.81 3.21
N LEU A 290 -16.62 -8.48 3.81
CA LEU A 290 -16.97 -9.86 3.45
C LEU A 290 -17.61 -9.99 2.06
N ASP A 291 -18.21 -8.91 1.56
CA ASP A 291 -18.93 -8.88 0.28
C ASP A 291 -18.01 -8.57 -0.92
N GLN A 292 -16.75 -8.17 -0.69
CA GLN A 292 -15.81 -7.87 -1.77
C GLN A 292 -15.54 -9.08 -2.65
N ARG A 293 -15.62 -8.90 -3.99
CA ARG A 293 -15.36 -9.96 -4.96
C ARG A 293 -14.58 -9.41 -6.18
N PRO A 294 -13.52 -10.09 -6.60
CA PRO A 294 -12.90 -11.22 -5.89
C PRO A 294 -12.35 -10.78 -4.53
N SER A 295 -12.45 -11.62 -3.51
CA SER A 295 -11.84 -11.33 -2.21
C SER A 295 -10.32 -11.49 -2.29
N VAL A 296 -9.58 -10.86 -1.38
CA VAL A 296 -8.12 -11.05 -1.28
C VAL A 296 -7.80 -12.54 -1.11
N HIS A 297 -8.56 -13.26 -0.26
CA HIS A 297 -8.38 -14.70 -0.06
C HIS A 297 -8.51 -15.49 -1.38
N ASP A 298 -9.51 -15.18 -2.21
CA ASP A 298 -9.73 -15.86 -3.49
C ASP A 298 -8.57 -15.64 -4.45
N ILE A 299 -8.03 -14.42 -4.48
CA ILE A 299 -6.92 -14.05 -5.37
C ILE A 299 -5.61 -14.73 -4.94
N ILE A 300 -5.28 -14.68 -3.63
CA ILE A 300 -3.99 -15.18 -3.14
C ILE A 300 -4.00 -16.68 -2.80
N GLY A 301 -5.19 -17.31 -2.79
CA GLY A 301 -5.37 -18.77 -2.57
C GLY A 301 -4.98 -19.27 -1.18
N ARG A 302 -4.89 -18.39 -0.18
CA ARG A 302 -4.55 -18.73 1.21
C ARG A 302 -5.19 -17.72 2.17
N PRO A 303 -5.28 -18.05 3.48
CA PRO A 303 -5.68 -17.06 4.49
C PRO A 303 -4.76 -15.82 4.47
N LEU A 304 -5.36 -14.66 4.78
CA LEU A 304 -4.61 -13.44 4.96
C LEU A 304 -3.72 -13.55 6.20
N ARG A 305 -2.57 -12.88 6.16
CA ARG A 305 -1.73 -12.68 7.34
C ARG A 305 -2.45 -11.81 8.35
N THR A 306 -2.29 -12.17 9.61
CA THR A 306 -2.88 -11.43 10.74
C THR A 306 -2.00 -10.25 11.16
N TYR A 307 -2.55 -9.35 11.97
CA TYR A 307 -1.76 -8.28 12.59
C TYR A 307 -0.73 -8.84 13.57
N ASP A 308 -1.02 -9.98 14.23
CA ASP A 308 -0.06 -10.66 15.09
C ASP A 308 1.14 -11.19 14.31
N ASP A 309 0.92 -11.76 13.10
CA ASP A 309 2.01 -12.16 12.21
C ASP A 309 2.88 -10.96 11.84
N TRP A 310 2.25 -9.84 11.43
CA TRP A 310 2.93 -8.61 11.08
C TRP A 310 3.76 -8.03 12.24
N VAL A 311 3.20 -7.98 13.45
CA VAL A 311 3.89 -7.51 14.66
C VAL A 311 5.09 -8.41 14.94
N GLY A 312 4.94 -9.73 14.82
CA GLY A 312 6.05 -10.69 15.01
C GLY A 312 7.22 -10.45 14.06
N GLU A 313 6.90 -10.12 12.79
CA GLU A 313 7.90 -9.81 11.75
C GLU A 313 8.61 -8.45 11.97
N ASN A 314 7.94 -7.48 12.65
CA ASN A 314 8.38 -6.09 12.76
C ASN A 314 8.59 -5.61 14.20
N ILE A 315 8.70 -6.51 15.17
CA ILE A 315 8.72 -6.17 16.61
C ILE A 315 9.89 -5.25 17.01
N ASP A 316 11.00 -5.31 16.29
CA ASP A 316 12.18 -4.48 16.57
C ASP A 316 11.92 -2.99 16.34
N SER A 317 10.94 -2.64 15.54
CA SER A 317 10.51 -1.25 15.34
C SER A 317 9.91 -0.62 16.59
N PHE A 318 9.43 -1.45 17.55
CA PHE A 318 8.76 -1.02 18.77
C PHE A 318 9.62 -1.18 20.05
N ARG A 319 10.85 -1.67 19.93
CA ARG A 319 11.81 -1.86 21.02
C ARG A 319 12.61 -0.62 21.38
#